data_bac65e7f122a9a86500a5ab8b8503851
#
_entry.id   bac65e7f122a9a86500a5ab8b8503851
#
_cell.length_a   1.000
_cell.length_b   1.000
_cell.length_c   1.000
_cell.angle_alpha   90.00
_cell.angle_beta   90.00
_cell.angle_gamma   90.00
#
_symmetry.space_group_name_H-M   'P 1'
#
loop_
_entity.id
_entity.type
_entity.pdbx_description
1 polymer ?
#
loop_
_entity_poly.entity_id
_entity_poly.type
_entity_poly.pdbx_seq_one_letter_code
_entity_poly.pdbx_strand_id
1 'polypeptide(L)'
;VMLVNQNGVIFTGSSQVNVRNLIVAAGAITDNQFANNGIYVNASGSQPTLTDALGVVEVESGAQITTHKPTSSTDDGGYVMLLGKQVHSAGQITTESGQTVLAAGDYFYIRKGVGTDGNAKSTTSGNEVSVGLKVDSDAGKVINTGLIAATGGDITMTGHDVTQAGVVVATTSTSKRGTIHLSSRAS
;
A
#
# COMPACT_ATOMS: atom_id res chain seq x y z
N VAL A 1 -0.47 9.66 -8.69
CA VAL A 1 -1.84 10.08 -8.34
C VAL A 1 -2.05 9.81 -6.87
N MET A 2 -2.69 10.74 -6.17
CA MET A 2 -3.11 10.58 -4.77
C MET A 2 -4.60 10.90 -4.66
N LEU A 3 -5.37 9.98 -4.12
CA LEU A 3 -6.80 10.12 -3.83
C LEU A 3 -6.98 10.02 -2.31
N VAL A 4 -7.52 11.07 -1.71
CA VAL A 4 -7.78 11.12 -0.27
C VAL A 4 -9.25 11.44 -0.04
N ASN A 5 -9.96 10.53 0.62
CA ASN A 5 -11.36 10.71 0.99
C ASN A 5 -11.67 9.92 2.26
N GLN A 6 -11.93 10.61 3.36
CA GLN A 6 -12.20 9.97 4.66
C GLN A 6 -13.36 8.96 4.64
N ASN A 7 -14.34 9.16 3.75
CA ASN A 7 -15.50 8.27 3.65
C ASN A 7 -15.21 6.95 2.89
N GLY A 8 -14.02 6.84 2.30
CA GLY A 8 -13.62 5.68 1.54
C GLY A 8 -13.54 5.91 0.04
N VAL A 9 -12.97 4.93 -0.65
CA VAL A 9 -12.81 4.90 -2.11
C VAL A 9 -13.12 3.51 -2.61
N ILE A 10 -13.94 3.40 -3.64
CA ILE A 10 -14.31 2.13 -4.27
C ILE A 10 -13.90 2.18 -5.75
N PHE A 11 -13.09 1.21 -6.16
CA PHE A 11 -12.86 0.90 -7.56
C PHE A 11 -13.84 -0.21 -7.96
N THR A 12 -14.88 0.18 -8.68
CA THR A 12 -15.92 -0.75 -9.12
C THR A 12 -15.38 -1.77 -10.13
N GLY A 13 -16.08 -2.88 -10.35
CA GLY A 13 -15.61 -3.99 -11.17
C GLY A 13 -15.27 -3.68 -12.62
N SER A 14 -15.67 -2.52 -13.14
CA SER A 14 -15.29 -2.02 -14.47
C SER A 14 -14.13 -1.01 -14.46
N SER A 15 -13.62 -0.64 -13.28
CA SER A 15 -12.55 0.35 -13.14
C SER A 15 -11.25 -0.15 -13.76
N GLN A 16 -10.63 0.72 -14.57
CA GLN A 16 -9.29 0.50 -15.10
C GLN A 16 -8.41 1.70 -14.76
N VAL A 17 -7.42 1.47 -13.92
CA VAL A 17 -6.47 2.49 -13.45
C VAL A 17 -5.09 2.15 -14.00
N ASN A 18 -4.52 3.07 -14.76
CA ASN A 18 -3.19 2.93 -15.32
C ASN A 18 -2.37 4.18 -15.02
N VAL A 19 -1.48 4.09 -14.05
CA VAL A 19 -0.72 5.24 -13.52
C VAL A 19 0.70 4.81 -13.15
N ARG A 20 1.63 5.77 -13.00
CA ARG A 20 2.96 5.43 -12.48
C ARG A 20 2.89 5.04 -11.01
N ASN A 21 2.28 5.89 -10.17
CA ASN A 21 2.13 5.65 -8.74
C ASN A 21 0.71 6.00 -8.31
N LEU A 22 0.14 5.19 -7.44
CA LEU A 22 -1.18 5.39 -6.87
C LEU A 22 -1.12 5.34 -5.33
N ILE A 23 -1.65 6.36 -4.70
CA ILE A 23 -1.97 6.34 -3.27
C ILE A 23 -3.46 6.56 -3.12
N VAL A 24 -4.12 5.69 -2.42
CA VAL A 24 -5.54 5.82 -2.06
C VAL A 24 -5.65 5.76 -0.56
N ALA A 25 -6.17 6.80 0.05
CA ALA A 25 -6.31 6.88 1.49
C ALA A 25 -7.73 7.26 1.89
N ALA A 26 -8.36 6.41 2.70
CA ALA A 26 -9.63 6.69 3.36
C ALA A 26 -9.44 7.41 4.71
N GLY A 27 -8.54 8.38 4.74
CA GLY A 27 -8.14 9.16 5.92
C GLY A 27 -8.00 10.64 5.61
N ALA A 28 -7.34 11.37 6.48
CA ALA A 28 -7.02 12.78 6.33
C ALA A 28 -5.52 13.03 6.30
N ILE A 29 -5.10 14.01 5.51
CA ILE A 29 -3.77 14.60 5.55
C ILE A 29 -3.93 16.11 5.72
N THR A 30 -3.17 16.73 6.62
CA THR A 30 -3.24 18.18 6.80
C THR A 30 -2.44 18.91 5.72
N ASP A 31 -2.87 20.13 5.37
CA ASP A 31 -2.14 20.98 4.41
C ASP A 31 -0.69 21.19 4.87
N ASN A 32 -0.48 21.40 6.17
CA ASN A 32 0.86 21.55 6.75
C ASN A 32 1.73 20.30 6.58
N GLN A 33 1.17 19.12 6.80
CA GLN A 33 1.88 17.85 6.59
C GLN A 33 2.23 17.70 5.12
N PHE A 34 1.26 17.92 4.23
CA PHE A 34 1.49 17.74 2.79
C PHE A 34 2.48 18.74 2.22
N ALA A 35 2.40 20.02 2.64
CA ALA A 35 3.29 21.08 2.14
C ALA A 35 4.75 20.89 2.59
N ASN A 36 4.99 20.41 3.83
CA ASN A 36 6.33 20.32 4.39
C ASN A 36 6.99 18.96 4.22
N ASN A 37 6.22 17.87 4.25
CA ASN A 37 6.76 16.51 4.25
C ASN A 37 6.15 15.63 3.13
N GLY A 38 5.18 16.14 2.38
CA GLY A 38 4.43 15.34 1.42
C GLY A 38 3.71 14.18 2.11
N ILE A 39 3.89 12.99 1.58
CA ILE A 39 3.30 11.74 2.10
C ILE A 39 4.15 11.07 3.20
N TYR A 40 5.31 11.63 3.54
CA TYR A 40 6.24 10.97 4.47
C TYR A 40 6.13 11.57 5.87
N VAL A 41 6.48 10.76 6.87
CA VAL A 41 6.64 11.27 8.25
C VAL A 41 7.67 12.39 8.30
N ASN A 42 7.52 13.27 9.30
CA ASN A 42 8.50 14.33 9.56
C ASN A 42 9.87 13.73 9.98
N ALA A 43 10.88 14.58 10.10
CA ALA A 43 12.24 14.15 10.45
C ALA A 43 12.33 13.39 11.79
N SER A 44 11.45 13.67 12.75
CA SER A 44 11.41 12.94 14.02
C SER A 44 10.69 11.58 13.91
N GLY A 45 9.92 11.35 12.83
CA GLY A 45 9.14 10.14 12.63
C GLY A 45 8.01 9.92 13.63
N SER A 46 7.71 10.94 14.46
CA SER A 46 6.80 10.83 15.61
C SER A 46 5.33 11.10 15.28
N GLN A 47 5.07 11.76 14.15
CA GLN A 47 3.71 12.11 13.75
C GLN A 47 3.25 11.24 12.58
N PRO A 48 2.00 10.75 12.59
CA PRO A 48 1.45 10.03 11.46
C PRO A 48 1.32 10.95 10.24
N THR A 49 1.49 10.38 9.07
CA THR A 49 1.31 11.08 7.79
C THR A 49 -0.16 11.28 7.46
N LEU A 50 -0.96 10.26 7.74
CA LEU A 50 -2.40 10.23 7.52
C LEU A 50 -3.08 9.83 8.83
N THR A 51 -4.17 10.50 9.15
CA THR A 51 -4.96 10.28 10.37
C THR A 51 -6.43 10.06 10.02
N ASP A 52 -7.20 9.70 11.04
CA ASP A 52 -8.67 9.65 10.98
C ASP A 52 -9.19 8.85 9.78
N ALA A 53 -8.66 7.64 9.62
CA ALA A 53 -9.19 6.72 8.63
C ALA A 53 -10.57 6.24 9.08
N LEU A 54 -11.60 6.66 8.36
CA LEU A 54 -13.01 6.37 8.68
C LEU A 54 -13.63 5.38 7.69
N GLY A 55 -13.15 5.37 6.47
CA GLY A 55 -13.73 4.62 5.37
C GLY A 55 -12.96 3.37 4.97
N VAL A 56 -13.58 2.62 4.07
CA VAL A 56 -13.01 1.44 3.42
C VAL A 56 -12.36 1.85 2.10
N VAL A 57 -11.23 1.25 1.77
CA VAL A 57 -10.69 1.24 0.40
C VAL A 57 -10.99 -0.12 -0.19
N GLU A 58 -11.74 -0.13 -1.28
CA GLU A 58 -12.21 -1.35 -1.91
C GLU A 58 -11.82 -1.40 -3.39
N VAL A 59 -11.32 -2.56 -3.82
CA VAL A 59 -11.08 -2.90 -5.22
C VAL A 59 -11.97 -4.09 -5.54
N GLU A 60 -13.10 -3.84 -6.21
CA GLU A 60 -14.07 -4.88 -6.54
C GLU A 60 -13.53 -5.88 -7.55
N SER A 61 -14.14 -7.07 -7.58
CA SER A 61 -13.84 -8.09 -8.59
C SER A 61 -14.06 -7.53 -10.00
N GLY A 62 -13.07 -7.72 -10.88
CA GLY A 62 -13.05 -7.18 -12.25
C GLY A 62 -12.33 -5.84 -12.37
N ALA A 63 -12.17 -5.07 -11.29
CA ALA A 63 -11.35 -3.86 -11.32
C ALA A 63 -9.87 -4.20 -11.58
N GLN A 64 -9.18 -3.34 -12.32
CA GLN A 64 -7.77 -3.50 -12.66
C GLN A 64 -6.99 -2.23 -12.31
N ILE A 65 -5.95 -2.39 -11.52
CA ILE A 65 -4.99 -1.33 -11.17
C ILE A 65 -3.62 -1.77 -11.65
N THR A 66 -3.03 -1.02 -12.57
CA THR A 66 -1.71 -1.33 -13.13
C THR A 66 -0.81 -0.12 -13.00
N THR A 67 0.42 -0.33 -12.54
CA THR A 67 1.43 0.73 -12.50
C THR A 67 2.36 0.64 -13.70
N HIS A 68 3.22 1.67 -13.82
CA HIS A 68 4.26 1.72 -14.84
C HIS A 68 5.15 0.48 -14.80
N LYS A 69 5.34 -0.13 -15.96
CA LYS A 69 6.31 -1.20 -16.17
C LYS A 69 7.69 -0.60 -16.47
N PRO A 70 8.74 -0.99 -15.72
CA PRO A 70 10.10 -0.54 -16.01
C PRO A 70 10.53 -0.87 -17.44
N THR A 71 11.16 0.09 -18.09
CA THR A 71 11.71 -0.06 -19.46
C THR A 71 13.23 -0.27 -19.47
N SER A 72 13.88 -0.12 -18.32
CA SER A 72 15.33 -0.31 -18.13
C SER A 72 15.65 -0.84 -16.74
N SER A 73 16.87 -1.31 -16.53
CA SER A 73 17.34 -1.79 -15.21
C SER A 73 17.50 -0.70 -14.17
N THR A 74 17.51 0.56 -14.57
CA THR A 74 17.60 1.73 -13.70
C THR A 74 16.24 2.40 -13.46
N ASP A 75 15.20 1.91 -14.12
CA ASP A 75 13.83 2.39 -13.94
C ASP A 75 13.15 1.51 -12.87
N ASP A 76 12.78 2.12 -11.75
CA ASP A 76 12.00 1.46 -10.73
C ASP A 76 10.52 1.41 -11.14
N GLY A 77 9.88 0.30 -10.85
CA GLY A 77 8.44 0.16 -11.03
C GLY A 77 7.66 1.15 -10.18
N GLY A 78 6.41 1.35 -10.55
CA GLY A 78 5.50 2.18 -9.78
C GLY A 78 5.02 1.49 -8.50
N TYR A 79 4.30 2.24 -7.66
CA TYR A 79 3.70 1.66 -6.45
C TYR A 79 2.20 1.92 -6.36
N VAL A 80 1.52 1.00 -5.66
CA VAL A 80 0.13 1.13 -5.21
C VAL A 80 0.10 1.07 -3.69
N MET A 81 -0.48 2.07 -3.04
CA MET A 81 -0.77 2.05 -1.61
C MET A 81 -2.26 2.26 -1.40
N LEU A 82 -2.90 1.28 -0.76
CA LEU A 82 -4.31 1.34 -0.35
C LEU A 82 -4.35 1.40 1.18
N LEU A 83 -4.78 2.54 1.70
CA LEU A 83 -4.73 2.88 3.12
C LEU A 83 -6.14 3.23 3.62
N GLY A 84 -6.67 2.51 4.59
CA GLY A 84 -8.02 2.76 5.08
C GLY A 84 -8.27 2.18 6.46
N LYS A 85 -9.44 2.48 7.02
CA LYS A 85 -9.91 1.79 8.21
C LYS A 85 -9.99 0.28 7.98
N GLN A 86 -10.45 -0.08 6.79
CA GLN A 86 -10.39 -1.42 6.24
C GLN A 86 -9.95 -1.36 4.77
N VAL A 87 -9.31 -2.40 4.28
CA VAL A 87 -8.89 -2.53 2.87
C VAL A 87 -9.32 -3.87 2.33
N HIS A 88 -10.11 -3.86 1.28
CA HIS A 88 -10.59 -5.06 0.59
C HIS A 88 -10.11 -5.04 -0.87
N SER A 89 -9.44 -6.09 -1.30
CA SER A 89 -9.00 -6.27 -2.68
C SER A 89 -9.55 -7.58 -3.25
N ALA A 90 -10.49 -7.49 -4.17
CA ALA A 90 -11.03 -8.61 -4.92
C ALA A 90 -10.70 -8.53 -6.43
N GLY A 91 -10.17 -7.41 -6.88
CA GLY A 91 -9.75 -7.17 -8.25
C GLY A 91 -8.30 -7.60 -8.53
N GLN A 92 -7.72 -7.00 -9.55
CA GLN A 92 -6.33 -7.25 -9.95
C GLN A 92 -5.47 -6.01 -9.73
N ILE A 93 -4.36 -6.17 -9.02
CA ILE A 93 -3.35 -5.13 -8.82
C ILE A 93 -2.02 -5.66 -9.40
N THR A 94 -1.43 -4.90 -10.31
CA THR A 94 -0.15 -5.26 -10.95
C THR A 94 0.87 -4.14 -10.79
N THR A 95 1.99 -4.44 -10.10
CA THR A 95 3.09 -3.49 -9.84
C THR A 95 4.43 -4.14 -10.22
N GLU A 96 4.72 -4.20 -11.51
CA GLU A 96 5.94 -4.84 -12.01
C GLU A 96 7.21 -4.10 -11.55
N SER A 97 8.13 -4.79 -10.90
CA SER A 97 9.33 -4.24 -10.25
C SER A 97 9.06 -3.06 -9.31
N GLY A 98 7.85 -3.00 -8.77
CA GLY A 98 7.38 -1.93 -7.90
C GLY A 98 6.88 -2.45 -6.56
N GLN A 99 5.95 -1.76 -5.96
CA GLN A 99 5.43 -2.10 -4.65
C GLN A 99 3.90 -2.05 -4.59
N THR A 100 3.30 -3.03 -3.94
CA THR A 100 1.89 -2.98 -3.53
C THR A 100 1.80 -3.02 -2.01
N VAL A 101 1.13 -2.04 -1.42
CA VAL A 101 0.85 -1.98 0.02
C VAL A 101 -0.64 -1.92 0.25
N LEU A 102 -1.17 -2.86 1.01
CA LEU A 102 -2.51 -2.82 1.59
C LEU A 102 -2.35 -2.62 3.10
N ALA A 103 -2.79 -1.49 3.63
CA ALA A 103 -2.63 -1.19 5.04
C ALA A 103 -3.94 -0.70 5.66
N ALA A 104 -4.35 -1.32 6.78
CA ALA A 104 -5.56 -0.95 7.48
C ALA A 104 -5.27 -0.55 8.93
N GLY A 105 -5.83 0.58 9.34
CA GLY A 105 -5.65 1.16 10.68
C GLY A 105 -6.35 2.50 10.81
N ASP A 106 -6.19 3.15 11.95
CA ASP A 106 -6.74 4.50 12.21
C ASP A 106 -5.82 5.61 11.71
N TYR A 107 -4.50 5.36 11.71
CA TYR A 107 -3.48 6.29 11.24
C TYR A 107 -2.27 5.55 10.67
N PHE A 108 -1.52 6.25 9.80
CA PHE A 108 -0.45 5.66 9.01
C PHE A 108 0.83 6.48 9.12
N TYR A 109 1.94 5.77 9.25
CA TYR A 109 3.28 6.31 9.16
C TYR A 109 3.93 5.79 7.89
N ILE A 110 4.23 6.68 6.95
CA ILE A 110 4.88 6.33 5.69
C ILE A 110 6.32 6.84 5.74
N ARG A 111 7.27 5.95 5.56
CA ARG A 111 8.70 6.26 5.49
C ARG A 111 9.26 5.83 4.15
N LYS A 112 10.26 6.55 3.67
CA LYS A 112 11.08 6.02 2.58
C LYS A 112 11.88 4.85 3.13
N GLY A 113 11.60 3.66 2.64
CA GLY A 113 12.29 2.45 3.03
C GLY A 113 13.46 2.12 2.11
N VAL A 114 14.43 1.39 2.64
CA VAL A 114 15.47 0.70 1.87
C VAL A 114 15.04 -0.75 1.56
N GLY A 115 13.74 -0.95 1.32
CA GLY A 115 13.10 -2.26 1.20
C GLY A 115 12.47 -2.73 2.50
N THR A 116 11.48 -3.59 2.38
CA THR A 116 10.67 -4.10 3.51
C THR A 116 11.42 -5.11 4.38
N ASP A 117 12.57 -5.61 3.93
CA ASP A 117 13.40 -6.60 4.62
C ASP A 117 14.58 -5.98 5.41
N GLY A 118 14.68 -4.66 5.46
CA GLY A 118 15.80 -3.96 6.09
C GLY A 118 17.15 -4.19 5.39
N ASN A 119 17.15 -4.83 4.24
CA ASN A 119 18.35 -5.11 3.48
C ASN A 119 18.67 -3.93 2.56
N ALA A 120 19.79 -3.23 2.80
CA ALA A 120 20.26 -2.13 1.97
C ALA A 120 20.52 -2.50 0.49
N LYS A 121 20.43 -3.78 0.15
CA LYS A 121 20.51 -4.30 -1.21
C LYS A 121 19.14 -4.71 -1.78
N SER A 122 18.06 -4.50 -1.04
CA SER A 122 16.72 -4.63 -1.59
C SER A 122 16.56 -3.62 -2.71
N THR A 123 16.20 -4.09 -3.88
CA THR A 123 16.22 -3.30 -5.12
C THR A 123 14.99 -2.45 -5.32
N THR A 124 14.00 -2.57 -4.43
CA THR A 124 12.86 -1.68 -4.42
C THR A 124 13.16 -0.54 -3.45
N SER A 125 13.32 0.66 -3.99
CA SER A 125 13.24 1.91 -3.24
C SER A 125 11.80 2.12 -2.75
N GLY A 126 11.31 1.13 -2.01
CA GLY A 126 9.92 1.05 -1.59
C GLY A 126 9.61 2.03 -0.46
N ASN A 127 8.34 2.06 -0.11
CA ASN A 127 7.86 2.79 1.05
C ASN A 127 7.56 1.79 2.17
N GLU A 128 8.01 2.10 3.37
CA GLU A 128 7.62 1.39 4.57
C GLU A 128 6.34 2.04 5.12
N VAL A 129 5.30 1.24 5.31
CA VAL A 129 4.04 1.69 5.88
C VAL A 129 3.79 0.96 7.19
N SER A 130 3.72 1.72 8.29
CA SER A 130 3.30 1.23 9.59
C SER A 130 1.92 1.77 9.94
N VAL A 131 1.10 0.96 10.59
CA VAL A 131 -0.25 1.32 11.01
C VAL A 131 -0.30 1.56 12.52
N GLY A 132 -1.16 2.47 12.95
CA GLY A 132 -1.54 2.64 14.34
C GLY A 132 -3.04 2.46 14.51
N LEU A 133 -3.43 1.94 15.67
CA LEU A 133 -4.81 1.72 16.05
C LEU A 133 -5.14 2.56 17.29
N LYS A 134 -6.36 3.08 17.35
CA LYS A 134 -6.93 3.66 18.56
C LYS A 134 -7.35 2.54 19.52
N VAL A 135 -7.48 2.85 20.79
CA VAL A 135 -8.03 1.90 21.76
C VAL A 135 -9.47 1.57 21.36
N ASP A 136 -9.84 0.30 21.42
CA ASP A 136 -11.16 -0.23 21.05
C ASP A 136 -11.57 0.07 19.59
N SER A 137 -10.60 0.27 18.70
CA SER A 137 -10.88 0.48 17.29
C SER A 137 -11.30 -0.82 16.60
N ASP A 138 -12.29 -0.72 15.71
CA ASP A 138 -12.70 -1.76 14.77
C ASP A 138 -11.93 -1.67 13.42
N ALA A 139 -10.92 -0.80 13.37
CA ALA A 139 -10.03 -0.65 12.22
C ALA A 139 -9.02 -1.81 12.11
N GLY A 140 -8.32 -1.87 10.99
CA GLY A 140 -7.17 -2.76 10.83
C GLY A 140 -7.44 -4.05 10.07
N LYS A 141 -8.57 -4.17 9.37
CA LYS A 141 -8.88 -5.37 8.58
C LYS A 141 -8.40 -5.23 7.13
N VAL A 142 -7.49 -6.11 6.71
CA VAL A 142 -7.03 -6.24 5.33
C VAL A 142 -7.47 -7.59 4.77
N ILE A 143 -8.17 -7.57 3.65
CA ILE A 143 -8.62 -8.79 2.96
C ILE A 143 -8.18 -8.73 1.51
N ASN A 144 -7.50 -9.76 1.03
CA ASN A 144 -7.30 -9.98 -0.39
C ASN A 144 -7.92 -11.30 -0.83
N THR A 145 -8.85 -11.23 -1.78
CA THR A 145 -9.45 -12.37 -2.48
C THR A 145 -9.16 -12.36 -3.97
N GLY A 146 -8.54 -11.26 -4.46
CA GLY A 146 -8.18 -11.06 -5.85
C GLY A 146 -6.74 -11.49 -6.18
N LEU A 147 -6.18 -10.87 -7.20
CA LEU A 147 -4.82 -11.09 -7.67
C LEU A 147 -3.96 -9.85 -7.37
N ILE A 148 -2.86 -10.04 -6.65
CA ILE A 148 -1.81 -9.03 -6.51
C ILE A 148 -0.52 -9.59 -7.10
N ALA A 149 0.00 -8.94 -8.13
CA ALA A 149 1.22 -9.35 -8.82
C ALA A 149 2.26 -8.22 -8.81
N ALA A 150 3.39 -8.47 -8.15
CA ALA A 150 4.54 -7.57 -8.11
C ALA A 150 5.80 -8.32 -8.56
N THR A 151 5.86 -8.64 -9.85
CA THR A 151 6.99 -9.38 -10.44
C THR A 151 8.29 -8.62 -10.26
N GLY A 152 9.22 -9.17 -9.50
CA GLY A 152 10.47 -8.49 -9.12
C GLY A 152 10.29 -7.31 -8.18
N GLY A 153 9.16 -7.23 -7.49
CA GLY A 153 8.81 -6.16 -6.55
C GLY A 153 8.29 -6.69 -5.21
N ASP A 154 7.76 -5.79 -4.38
CA ASP A 154 7.35 -6.10 -3.02
C ASP A 154 5.84 -5.98 -2.83
N ILE A 155 5.28 -6.88 -2.03
CA ILE A 155 3.89 -6.85 -1.59
C ILE A 155 3.87 -6.85 -0.07
N THR A 156 3.18 -5.87 0.51
CA THR A 156 2.97 -5.77 1.96
C THR A 156 1.49 -5.69 2.26
N MET A 157 1.03 -6.53 3.16
CA MET A 157 -0.31 -6.44 3.77
C MET A 157 -0.12 -6.28 5.27
N THR A 158 -0.62 -5.20 5.85
CA THR A 158 -0.44 -4.90 7.28
C THR A 158 -1.72 -4.37 7.90
N GLY A 159 -2.04 -4.85 9.10
CA GLY A 159 -3.23 -4.47 9.84
C GLY A 159 -3.33 -5.21 11.16
N HIS A 160 -4.47 -5.11 11.84
CA HIS A 160 -4.80 -5.96 12.98
C HIS A 160 -5.13 -7.38 12.50
N ASP A 161 -6.03 -7.48 11.52
CA ASP A 161 -6.43 -8.74 10.89
C ASP A 161 -6.03 -8.75 9.43
N VAL A 162 -5.23 -9.72 9.01
CA VAL A 162 -4.81 -9.87 7.61
C VAL A 162 -5.29 -11.22 7.08
N THR A 163 -6.18 -11.18 6.10
CA THR A 163 -6.71 -12.36 5.41
C THR A 163 -6.22 -12.39 3.97
N GLN A 164 -5.43 -13.38 3.63
CA GLN A 164 -4.96 -13.66 2.27
C GLN A 164 -5.65 -14.93 1.75
N ALA A 165 -6.71 -14.76 0.95
CA ALA A 165 -7.48 -15.85 0.37
C ALA A 165 -7.41 -15.88 -1.18
N GLY A 166 -6.87 -14.84 -1.79
CA GLY A 166 -6.64 -14.73 -3.23
C GLY A 166 -5.27 -15.23 -3.66
N VAL A 167 -4.71 -14.61 -4.70
CA VAL A 167 -3.38 -14.94 -5.24
C VAL A 167 -2.43 -13.76 -5.06
N VAL A 168 -1.26 -14.02 -4.51
CA VAL A 168 -0.18 -13.04 -4.34
C VAL A 168 1.08 -13.58 -4.99
N VAL A 169 1.65 -12.82 -5.93
CA VAL A 169 2.84 -13.21 -6.70
C VAL A 169 3.91 -12.14 -6.60
N ALA A 170 5.04 -12.49 -6.00
CA ALA A 170 6.25 -11.67 -6.00
C ALA A 170 7.42 -12.56 -6.45
N THR A 171 7.74 -12.53 -7.74
CA THR A 171 8.79 -13.37 -8.30
C THR A 171 10.15 -12.71 -8.16
N THR A 172 11.19 -13.51 -7.97
CA THR A 172 12.58 -13.06 -7.93
C THR A 172 13.26 -13.33 -9.27
N SER A 173 14.00 -12.36 -9.78
CA SER A 173 14.91 -12.53 -10.93
C SER A 173 16.36 -12.56 -10.46
N THR A 174 17.31 -12.78 -11.37
CA THR A 174 18.75 -12.76 -11.05
C THR A 174 19.24 -11.40 -10.53
N SER A 175 18.52 -10.33 -10.81
CA SER A 175 18.91 -8.95 -10.48
C SER A 175 17.96 -8.25 -9.50
N LYS A 176 16.76 -8.78 -9.29
CA LYS A 176 15.76 -8.17 -8.39
C LYS A 176 15.10 -9.24 -7.53
N ARG A 177 14.95 -8.92 -6.25
CA ARG A 177 14.32 -9.80 -5.26
C ARG A 177 12.88 -9.36 -5.06
N GLY A 178 11.92 -10.27 -5.25
CA GLY A 178 10.54 -10.04 -4.87
C GLY A 178 10.28 -10.53 -3.45
N THR A 179 9.51 -9.78 -2.66
CA THR A 179 9.13 -10.16 -1.29
C THR A 179 7.63 -10.06 -1.08
N ILE A 180 7.11 -10.94 -0.24
CA ILE A 180 5.73 -10.88 0.26
C ILE A 180 5.81 -10.80 1.78
N HIS A 181 5.26 -9.73 2.34
CA HIS A 181 5.24 -9.48 3.77
C HIS A 181 3.80 -9.37 4.26
N LEU A 182 3.38 -10.30 5.13
CA LEU A 182 2.09 -10.29 5.79
C LEU A 182 2.32 -10.05 7.28
N SER A 183 1.77 -8.98 7.81
CA SER A 183 1.95 -8.60 9.21
C SER A 183 0.60 -8.32 9.87
N SER A 184 0.24 -9.12 10.86
CA SER A 184 -0.86 -8.81 11.77
C SER A 184 -0.29 -8.35 13.11
N ARG A 185 -0.92 -7.35 13.73
CA ARG A 185 -0.54 -6.86 15.05
C ARG A 185 -1.57 -7.39 16.06
N ALA A 186 -1.16 -8.32 16.90
CA ALA A 186 -1.96 -8.68 18.06
C ALA A 186 -2.07 -7.46 18.99
N SER A 187 -3.26 -7.20 19.50
CA SER A 187 -3.55 -6.18 20.52
C SER A 187 -2.90 -6.53 21.85
#